data_b41d566f699addce28638ed8ac8e0c39
#
_entry.id   b41d566f699addce28638ed8ac8e0c39
#
_cell.length_a   1.000
_cell.length_b   1.000
_cell.length_c   1.000
_cell.angle_alpha   90.00
_cell.angle_beta   90.00
_cell.angle_gamma   90.00
#
_symmetry.space_group_name_H-M   'P 1'
#
loop_
_entity.id
_entity.type
_entity.pdbx_description
1 polymer ?
#
loop_
_entity_poly.entity_id
_entity_poly.type
_entity_poly.pdbx_seq_one_letter_code
_entity_poly.pdbx_strand_id
1 'polypeptide(L)'
;MQDIGVQYPQDLVESWAEVISRHTTDAGAAEVGAQLLAAWSEPHRRYHSIAHLMDILVRVEQLAAYADDADAVRLAAWYHDCVYAGLPDDEERSARRAEEELSRLGVAPGMVDEVARLVRMTVTHNPAPGDHNGEVLSDADLAALALPRDLYRHNTLDIRAEYAHISDEVFRKGRLQVLVMLLEGSGVFRTEPGRQWWEAAARDNLRAELATLE
;
A
#
# COMPACT_ATOMS: atom_id res chain seq x y z
N MET A 1 -6.84 -22.64 -26.98
CA MET A 1 -6.65 -21.30 -26.41
C MET A 1 -5.32 -21.35 -25.68
N GLN A 2 -4.27 -20.78 -26.25
CA GLN A 2 -2.96 -20.75 -25.58
C GLN A 2 -3.09 -19.76 -24.42
N ASP A 3 -2.83 -20.25 -23.23
CA ASP A 3 -2.66 -19.45 -22.02
C ASP A 3 -1.44 -18.55 -22.24
N ILE A 4 -1.67 -17.29 -22.58
CA ILE A 4 -0.61 -16.28 -22.62
C ILE A 4 -0.37 -15.95 -21.15
N GLY A 5 0.47 -16.79 -20.52
CA GLY A 5 0.85 -16.58 -19.13
C GLY A 5 1.35 -15.15 -18.93
N VAL A 6 0.66 -14.38 -18.12
CA VAL A 6 1.12 -13.05 -17.68
C VAL A 6 2.43 -13.29 -16.94
N GLN A 7 3.53 -12.79 -17.49
CA GLN A 7 4.85 -12.92 -16.85
C GLN A 7 4.98 -11.75 -15.86
N TYR A 8 4.82 -12.04 -14.59
CA TYR A 8 5.08 -11.07 -13.52
C TYR A 8 6.58 -10.82 -13.36
N PRO A 9 6.99 -9.64 -12.84
CA PRO A 9 8.37 -9.42 -12.48
C PRO A 9 8.88 -10.53 -11.57
N GLN A 10 9.97 -11.19 -11.96
CA GLN A 10 10.57 -12.30 -11.22
C GLN A 10 10.86 -11.91 -9.77
N ASP A 11 11.32 -10.67 -9.55
CA ASP A 11 11.63 -10.12 -8.23
C ASP A 11 10.44 -10.15 -7.26
N LEU A 12 9.20 -9.94 -7.75
CA LEU A 12 8.00 -10.01 -6.91
C LEU A 12 7.66 -11.44 -6.52
N VAL A 13 7.78 -12.39 -7.45
CA VAL A 13 7.57 -13.82 -7.14
C VAL A 13 8.54 -14.28 -6.06
N GLU A 14 9.82 -13.88 -6.19
CA GLU A 14 10.87 -14.19 -5.22
C GLU A 14 10.62 -13.51 -3.87
N SER A 15 10.24 -12.22 -3.87
CA SER A 15 9.92 -11.46 -2.65
C SER A 15 8.77 -12.09 -1.86
N TRP A 16 7.68 -12.49 -2.54
CA TRP A 16 6.60 -13.22 -1.88
C TRP A 16 7.08 -14.55 -1.30
N ALA A 17 7.77 -15.35 -2.11
CA ALA A 17 8.25 -16.66 -1.68
C ALA A 17 9.21 -16.55 -0.49
N GLU A 18 10.07 -15.52 -0.48
CA GLU A 18 11.00 -15.27 0.61
C GLU A 18 10.29 -14.97 1.92
N VAL A 19 9.35 -14.01 1.94
CA VAL A 19 8.67 -13.63 3.18
C VAL A 19 7.76 -14.76 3.68
N ILE A 20 6.95 -15.36 2.81
CA ILE A 20 5.95 -16.34 3.25
C ILE A 20 6.58 -17.65 3.72
N SER A 21 7.74 -18.05 3.16
CA SER A 21 8.44 -19.28 3.54
C SER A 21 8.96 -19.29 4.99
N ARG A 22 9.07 -18.13 5.62
CA ARG A 22 9.46 -17.99 7.02
C ARG A 22 8.29 -18.32 7.96
N HIS A 23 7.05 -18.31 7.46
CA HIS A 23 5.83 -18.41 8.24
C HIS A 23 5.00 -19.67 7.93
N THR A 24 5.25 -20.31 6.79
CA THR A 24 4.57 -21.56 6.41
C THR A 24 5.40 -22.41 5.46
N THR A 25 5.12 -23.71 5.45
CA THR A 25 5.64 -24.68 4.48
C THR A 25 4.54 -25.20 3.57
N ASP A 26 3.35 -24.63 3.62
CA ASP A 26 2.21 -25.06 2.79
C ASP A 26 2.48 -24.76 1.31
N ALA A 27 2.29 -25.76 0.47
CA ALA A 27 2.52 -25.65 -0.98
C ALA A 27 1.55 -24.67 -1.66
N GLY A 28 0.41 -24.35 -1.05
CA GLY A 28 -0.55 -23.37 -1.53
C GLY A 28 -0.04 -21.93 -1.47
N ALA A 29 1.08 -21.67 -0.76
CA ALA A 29 1.64 -20.32 -0.66
C ALA A 29 2.01 -19.70 -2.01
N ALA A 30 2.52 -20.52 -2.95
CA ALA A 30 2.85 -20.06 -4.30
C ALA A 30 1.59 -19.64 -5.09
N GLU A 31 0.49 -20.35 -4.93
CA GLU A 31 -0.79 -20.03 -5.56
C GLU A 31 -1.36 -18.70 -5.01
N VAL A 32 -1.30 -18.49 -3.69
CA VAL A 32 -1.71 -17.23 -3.07
C VAL A 32 -0.91 -16.06 -3.63
N GLY A 33 0.41 -16.18 -3.72
CA GLY A 33 1.26 -15.15 -4.34
C GLY A 33 0.86 -14.84 -5.78
N ALA A 34 0.60 -15.86 -6.59
CA ALA A 34 0.13 -15.68 -7.96
C ALA A 34 -1.24 -14.97 -8.03
N GLN A 35 -2.17 -15.29 -7.11
CA GLN A 35 -3.48 -14.64 -7.03
C GLN A 35 -3.37 -13.19 -6.55
N LEU A 36 -2.44 -12.86 -5.65
CA LEU A 36 -2.15 -11.47 -5.26
C LEU A 36 -1.59 -10.69 -6.43
N LEU A 37 -0.61 -11.22 -7.16
CA LEU A 37 -0.06 -10.57 -8.36
C LEU A 37 -1.11 -10.36 -9.44
N ALA A 38 -2.03 -11.31 -9.62
CA ALA A 38 -3.16 -11.15 -10.53
C ALA A 38 -4.08 -9.99 -10.11
N ALA A 39 -4.37 -9.88 -8.81
CA ALA A 39 -5.16 -8.79 -8.26
C ALA A 39 -4.50 -7.42 -8.46
N TRP A 40 -3.21 -7.29 -8.18
CA TRP A 40 -2.43 -6.08 -8.44
C TRP A 40 -2.28 -5.73 -9.93
N SER A 41 -2.57 -6.67 -10.83
CA SER A 41 -2.48 -6.51 -12.29
C SER A 41 -3.83 -6.29 -12.97
N GLU A 42 -4.90 -6.07 -12.22
CA GLU A 42 -6.24 -5.85 -12.77
C GLU A 42 -6.25 -4.63 -13.71
N PRO A 43 -6.92 -4.70 -14.87
CA PRO A 43 -6.78 -3.71 -15.95
C PRO A 43 -7.34 -2.33 -15.63
N HIS A 44 -8.15 -2.20 -14.58
CA HIS A 44 -8.68 -0.90 -14.13
C HIS A 44 -7.69 -0.11 -13.27
N ARG A 45 -6.66 -0.77 -12.72
CA ARG A 45 -5.63 -0.15 -11.89
C ARG A 45 -4.67 0.67 -12.73
N ARG A 46 -4.36 1.86 -12.28
CA ARG A 46 -3.41 2.78 -12.90
C ARG A 46 -2.27 3.10 -11.94
N TYR A 47 -2.62 3.68 -10.80
CA TYR A 47 -1.69 3.97 -9.70
C TYR A 47 -1.54 2.77 -8.77
N HIS A 48 -2.65 2.22 -8.23
CA HIS A 48 -2.66 1.08 -7.29
C HIS A 48 -2.41 -0.26 -8.02
N SER A 49 -1.26 -0.36 -8.67
CA SER A 49 -0.86 -1.44 -9.58
C SER A 49 0.41 -2.15 -9.11
N ILE A 50 0.88 -3.12 -9.88
CA ILE A 50 2.17 -3.81 -9.64
C ILE A 50 3.32 -2.83 -9.40
N ALA A 51 3.35 -1.68 -10.09
CA ALA A 51 4.41 -0.70 -9.91
C ALA A 51 4.36 -0.08 -8.51
N HIS A 52 3.18 0.20 -7.98
CA HIS A 52 2.99 0.68 -6.63
C HIS A 52 3.40 -0.37 -5.59
N LEU A 53 2.98 -1.64 -5.76
CA LEU A 53 3.42 -2.73 -4.90
C LEU A 53 4.95 -2.84 -4.84
N MET A 54 5.62 -2.78 -6.01
CA MET A 54 7.08 -2.81 -6.07
C MET A 54 7.71 -1.64 -5.30
N ASP A 55 7.18 -0.43 -5.49
CA ASP A 55 7.71 0.77 -4.79
C ASP A 55 7.54 0.64 -3.27
N ILE A 56 6.36 0.23 -2.81
CA ILE A 56 6.11 0.03 -1.37
C ILE A 56 7.06 -1.01 -0.79
N LEU A 57 7.24 -2.16 -1.42
CA LEU A 57 8.15 -3.21 -0.92
C LEU A 57 9.59 -2.69 -0.81
N VAL A 58 10.07 -1.92 -1.79
CA VAL A 58 11.38 -1.27 -1.70
C VAL A 58 11.46 -0.31 -0.51
N ARG A 59 10.39 0.48 -0.24
CA ARG A 59 10.35 1.40 0.90
C ARG A 59 10.28 0.66 2.23
N VAL A 60 9.53 -0.42 2.30
CA VAL A 60 9.50 -1.29 3.48
C VAL A 60 10.90 -1.81 3.80
N GLU A 61 11.68 -2.26 2.79
CA GLU A 61 13.07 -2.67 3.02
C GLU A 61 13.97 -1.54 3.53
N GLN A 62 13.80 -0.31 3.03
CA GLN A 62 14.55 0.85 3.52
C GLN A 62 14.24 1.19 4.98
N LEU A 63 13.04 0.89 5.43
CA LEU A 63 12.55 1.19 6.77
C LEU A 63 12.49 -0.03 7.71
N ALA A 64 12.84 -1.23 7.24
CA ALA A 64 12.64 -2.49 7.96
C ALA A 64 13.27 -2.51 9.37
N ALA A 65 14.39 -1.83 9.56
CA ALA A 65 15.07 -1.73 10.87
C ALA A 65 14.28 -0.91 11.91
N TYR A 66 13.23 -0.20 11.51
CA TYR A 66 12.37 0.60 12.36
C TYR A 66 11.05 -0.10 12.73
N ALA A 67 10.77 -1.26 12.14
CA ALA A 67 9.62 -2.09 12.47
C ALA A 67 9.94 -3.03 13.64
N ASP A 68 8.93 -3.34 14.46
CA ASP A 68 9.04 -4.39 15.48
C ASP A 68 9.01 -5.77 14.83
N ASP A 69 8.22 -5.93 13.75
CA ASP A 69 8.13 -7.14 12.94
C ASP A 69 8.06 -6.76 11.44
N ALA A 70 9.23 -6.75 10.80
CA ALA A 70 9.34 -6.38 9.38
C ALA A 70 8.62 -7.37 8.44
N ASP A 71 8.45 -8.64 8.84
CA ASP A 71 7.72 -9.61 8.03
C ASP A 71 6.21 -9.35 8.06
N ALA A 72 5.66 -8.92 9.21
CA ALA A 72 4.27 -8.46 9.28
C ALA A 72 4.02 -7.26 8.35
N VAL A 73 4.97 -6.31 8.31
CA VAL A 73 4.88 -5.15 7.42
C VAL A 73 4.98 -5.54 5.95
N ARG A 74 5.90 -6.46 5.58
CA ARG A 74 6.00 -7.00 4.21
C ARG A 74 4.71 -7.66 3.76
N LEU A 75 4.17 -8.55 4.59
CA LEU A 75 2.91 -9.22 4.28
C LEU A 75 1.75 -8.22 4.18
N ALA A 76 1.67 -7.24 5.08
CA ALA A 76 0.67 -6.19 5.00
C ALA A 76 0.79 -5.36 3.71
N ALA A 77 2.01 -5.05 3.25
CA ALA A 77 2.24 -4.37 1.98
C ALA A 77 1.71 -5.19 0.78
N TRP A 78 1.81 -6.52 0.80
CA TRP A 78 1.21 -7.38 -0.22
C TRP A 78 -0.31 -7.32 -0.25
N TYR A 79 -0.94 -7.17 0.93
CA TYR A 79 -2.39 -7.28 1.06
C TYR A 79 -3.13 -5.94 1.07
N HIS A 80 -2.51 -4.78 1.40
CA HIS A 80 -3.24 -3.55 1.74
C HIS A 80 -4.24 -3.10 0.67
N ASP A 81 -3.88 -3.19 -0.60
CA ASP A 81 -4.72 -2.84 -1.74
C ASP A 81 -4.98 -4.05 -2.67
N CYS A 82 -4.88 -5.29 -2.16
CA CYS A 82 -5.13 -6.48 -2.98
C CYS A 82 -6.59 -6.59 -3.45
N VAL A 83 -7.51 -5.92 -2.76
CA VAL A 83 -8.86 -5.61 -3.24
C VAL A 83 -8.94 -4.11 -3.48
N TYR A 84 -9.22 -3.71 -4.71
CA TYR A 84 -9.29 -2.31 -5.09
C TYR A 84 -10.35 -2.09 -6.15
N ALA A 85 -11.51 -1.58 -5.75
CA ALA A 85 -12.62 -1.22 -6.62
C ALA A 85 -13.00 0.27 -6.51
N GLY A 86 -12.27 1.04 -5.69
CA GLY A 86 -12.56 2.43 -5.35
C GLY A 86 -13.81 2.55 -4.45
N LEU A 87 -14.02 1.54 -3.58
CA LEU A 87 -15.13 1.48 -2.64
C LEU A 87 -14.64 1.74 -1.20
N PRO A 88 -15.49 2.26 -0.32
CA PRO A 88 -15.11 2.61 1.06
C PRO A 88 -14.72 1.43 1.95
N ASP A 89 -14.93 0.19 1.51
CA ASP A 89 -14.65 -1.04 2.25
C ASP A 89 -13.52 -1.88 1.64
N ASP A 90 -12.78 -1.33 0.68
CA ASP A 90 -11.73 -2.07 -0.03
C ASP A 90 -10.62 -2.55 0.91
N GLU A 91 -10.16 -1.72 1.86
CA GLU A 91 -9.16 -2.09 2.86
C GLU A 91 -9.67 -3.15 3.84
N GLU A 92 -10.94 -3.07 4.25
CA GLU A 92 -11.55 -4.11 5.08
C GLU A 92 -11.65 -5.44 4.33
N ARG A 93 -11.97 -5.43 3.04
CA ARG A 93 -12.00 -6.62 2.19
C ARG A 93 -10.60 -7.19 1.97
N SER A 94 -9.62 -6.32 1.79
CA SER A 94 -8.20 -6.68 1.71
C SER A 94 -7.73 -7.34 3.02
N ALA A 95 -8.08 -6.76 4.17
CA ALA A 95 -7.75 -7.32 5.48
C ALA A 95 -8.38 -8.70 5.70
N ARG A 96 -9.67 -8.88 5.36
CA ARG A 96 -10.34 -10.19 5.44
C ARG A 96 -9.70 -11.22 4.53
N ARG A 97 -9.31 -10.82 3.33
CA ARG A 97 -8.58 -11.71 2.42
C ARG A 97 -7.26 -12.16 3.04
N ALA A 98 -6.52 -11.26 3.69
CA ALA A 98 -5.30 -11.63 4.42
C ALA A 98 -5.59 -12.63 5.55
N GLU A 99 -6.63 -12.38 6.37
CA GLU A 99 -7.06 -13.28 7.44
C GLU A 99 -7.38 -14.69 6.92
N GLU A 100 -8.16 -14.78 5.85
CA GLU A 100 -8.58 -16.06 5.26
C GLU A 100 -7.41 -16.82 4.63
N GLU A 101 -6.61 -16.16 3.79
CA GLU A 101 -5.52 -16.79 3.04
C GLU A 101 -4.36 -17.19 3.95
N LEU A 102 -3.90 -16.31 4.85
CA LEU A 102 -2.80 -16.59 5.75
C LEU A 102 -3.18 -17.66 6.78
N SER A 103 -4.41 -17.63 7.32
CA SER A 103 -4.89 -18.71 8.22
C SER A 103 -4.95 -20.05 7.51
N ARG A 104 -5.44 -20.10 6.26
CA ARG A 104 -5.48 -21.32 5.45
C ARG A 104 -4.09 -21.89 5.20
N LEU A 105 -3.09 -21.02 5.04
CA LEU A 105 -1.69 -21.42 4.89
C LEU A 105 -1.04 -21.86 6.21
N GLY A 106 -1.74 -21.80 7.34
CA GLY A 106 -1.21 -22.17 8.66
C GLY A 106 -0.24 -21.17 9.26
N VAL A 107 -0.27 -19.92 8.81
CA VAL A 107 0.48 -18.82 9.43
C VAL A 107 -0.02 -18.62 10.87
N ALA A 108 0.89 -18.31 11.78
CA ALA A 108 0.56 -18.14 13.19
C ALA A 108 -0.52 -17.06 13.41
N PRO A 109 -1.54 -17.31 14.26
CA PRO A 109 -2.66 -16.39 14.44
C PRO A 109 -2.24 -14.95 14.78
N GLY A 110 -1.23 -14.77 15.64
CA GLY A 110 -0.74 -13.42 15.98
C GLY A 110 -0.15 -12.66 14.80
N MET A 111 0.47 -13.35 13.83
CA MET A 111 0.94 -12.74 12.57
C MET A 111 -0.24 -12.37 11.68
N VAL A 112 -1.24 -13.25 11.56
CA VAL A 112 -2.47 -13.00 10.78
C VAL A 112 -3.20 -11.76 11.31
N ASP A 113 -3.40 -11.69 12.63
CA ASP A 113 -4.07 -10.57 13.29
C ASP A 113 -3.32 -9.26 13.05
N GLU A 114 -1.99 -9.29 13.16
CA GLU A 114 -1.15 -8.10 12.95
C GLU A 114 -1.18 -7.63 11.50
N VAL A 115 -1.04 -8.52 10.53
CA VAL A 115 -1.14 -8.18 9.10
C VAL A 115 -2.50 -7.55 8.78
N ALA A 116 -3.60 -8.16 9.23
CA ALA A 116 -4.94 -7.63 8.99
C ALA A 116 -5.16 -6.27 9.66
N ARG A 117 -4.63 -6.08 10.89
CA ARG A 117 -4.66 -4.79 11.60
C ARG A 117 -3.92 -3.72 10.80
N LEU A 118 -2.73 -4.03 10.31
CA LEU A 118 -1.91 -3.13 9.50
C LEU A 118 -2.62 -2.73 8.21
N VAL A 119 -3.24 -3.70 7.51
CA VAL A 119 -4.05 -3.41 6.31
C VAL A 119 -5.19 -2.45 6.64
N ARG A 120 -5.95 -2.68 7.73
CA ARG A 120 -7.03 -1.76 8.16
C ARG A 120 -6.51 -0.36 8.52
N MET A 121 -5.30 -0.24 9.04
CA MET A 121 -4.69 1.03 9.43
C MET A 121 -4.46 1.94 8.21
N THR A 122 -4.24 1.39 7.00
CA THR A 122 -4.01 2.19 5.79
C THR A 122 -5.23 3.04 5.36
N VAL A 123 -6.44 2.73 5.85
CA VAL A 123 -7.62 3.61 5.67
C VAL A 123 -7.36 5.04 6.10
N THR A 124 -6.61 5.22 7.19
CA THR A 124 -6.37 6.54 7.78
C THR A 124 -4.93 6.98 7.76
N HIS A 125 -3.98 6.09 7.55
CA HIS A 125 -2.53 6.32 7.70
C HIS A 125 -2.18 7.00 9.02
N ASN A 126 -2.91 6.63 10.09
CA ASN A 126 -2.71 7.22 11.41
C ASN A 126 -2.40 6.13 12.44
N PRO A 127 -1.19 5.54 12.38
CA PRO A 127 -0.74 4.57 13.37
C PRO A 127 -0.74 5.18 14.78
N ALA A 128 -1.00 4.37 15.79
CA ALA A 128 -0.92 4.82 17.18
C ALA A 128 0.53 5.19 17.55
N PRO A 129 0.75 6.08 18.51
CA PRO A 129 2.10 6.38 18.97
C PRO A 129 2.83 5.13 19.46
N GLY A 130 4.01 4.84 18.90
CA GLY A 130 4.81 3.65 19.19
C GLY A 130 4.34 2.37 18.49
N ASP A 131 3.42 2.47 17.53
CA ASP A 131 3.09 1.39 16.59
C ASP A 131 4.11 1.38 15.45
N HIS A 132 5.30 0.85 15.73
CA HIS A 132 6.42 0.90 14.79
C HIS A 132 6.12 0.16 13.48
N ASN A 133 5.37 -0.93 13.49
CA ASN A 133 4.94 -1.61 12.28
C ASN A 133 4.01 -0.73 11.43
N GLY A 134 3.02 -0.11 12.08
CA GLY A 134 2.10 0.82 11.42
C GLY A 134 2.80 2.08 10.89
N GLU A 135 3.76 2.62 11.65
CA GLU A 135 4.57 3.76 11.22
C GLU A 135 5.36 3.44 9.95
N VAL A 136 5.99 2.26 9.88
CA VAL A 136 6.76 1.82 8.71
C VAL A 136 5.86 1.58 7.51
N LEU A 137 4.73 0.87 7.67
CA LEU A 137 3.81 0.62 6.55
C LEU A 137 3.24 1.93 6.00
N SER A 138 2.76 2.81 6.89
CA SER A 138 2.21 4.11 6.49
C SER A 138 3.24 4.95 5.73
N ASP A 139 4.47 5.03 6.24
CA ASP A 139 5.52 5.81 5.61
C ASP A 139 5.94 5.23 4.25
N ALA A 140 6.00 3.90 4.14
CA ALA A 140 6.34 3.22 2.89
C ALA A 140 5.31 3.48 1.79
N ASP A 141 4.03 3.43 2.13
CA ASP A 141 2.91 3.66 1.21
C ASP A 141 2.84 5.14 0.80
N LEU A 142 2.96 6.06 1.75
CA LEU A 142 2.92 7.49 1.48
C LEU A 142 4.20 8.06 0.86
N ALA A 143 5.29 7.28 0.74
CA ALA A 143 6.56 7.77 0.20
C ALA A 143 6.45 8.34 -1.21
N ALA A 144 5.52 7.84 -2.03
CA ALA A 144 5.24 8.36 -3.37
C ALA A 144 4.79 9.84 -3.39
N LEU A 145 4.29 10.37 -2.27
CA LEU A 145 3.97 11.79 -2.12
C LEU A 145 5.22 12.69 -2.23
N ALA A 146 6.41 12.14 -1.95
CA ALA A 146 7.68 12.86 -2.01
C ALA A 146 8.40 12.74 -3.36
N LEU A 147 7.82 12.10 -4.35
CA LEU A 147 8.40 11.98 -5.70
C LEU A 147 8.62 13.36 -6.34
N PRO A 148 9.53 13.47 -7.33
CA PRO A 148 9.63 14.65 -8.17
C PRO A 148 8.26 15.09 -8.67
N ARG A 149 8.05 16.41 -8.76
CA ARG A 149 6.72 17.02 -9.00
C ARG A 149 6.01 16.51 -10.25
N ASP A 150 6.72 16.21 -11.30
CA ASP A 150 6.18 15.66 -12.54
C ASP A 150 5.65 14.23 -12.35
N LEU A 151 6.38 13.38 -11.63
CA LEU A 151 5.95 12.02 -11.28
C LEU A 151 4.78 12.04 -10.29
N TYR A 152 4.84 12.91 -9.27
CA TYR A 152 3.71 13.10 -8.36
C TYR A 152 2.43 13.49 -9.10
N ARG A 153 2.52 14.46 -10.05
CA ARG A 153 1.38 14.85 -10.88
C ARG A 153 0.88 13.73 -11.78
N HIS A 154 1.77 12.90 -12.31
CA HIS A 154 1.38 11.73 -13.08
C HIS A 154 0.55 10.78 -12.20
N ASN A 155 1.01 10.48 -10.99
CA ASN A 155 0.28 9.65 -10.04
C ASN A 155 -1.10 10.22 -9.70
N THR A 156 -1.24 11.55 -9.54
CA THR A 156 -2.56 12.15 -9.29
C THR A 156 -3.53 12.00 -10.47
N LEU A 157 -3.03 12.01 -11.70
CA LEU A 157 -3.84 11.73 -12.89
C LEU A 157 -4.26 10.25 -12.96
N ASP A 158 -3.37 9.34 -12.62
CA ASP A 158 -3.66 7.90 -12.57
C ASP A 158 -4.70 7.59 -11.49
N ILE A 159 -4.57 8.17 -10.29
CA ILE A 159 -5.60 8.07 -9.24
C ILE A 159 -6.93 8.63 -9.74
N ARG A 160 -6.95 9.80 -10.41
CA ARG A 160 -8.20 10.34 -10.99
C ARG A 160 -8.81 9.39 -12.01
N ALA A 161 -8.00 8.72 -12.82
CA ALA A 161 -8.47 7.76 -13.82
C ALA A 161 -9.10 6.51 -13.19
N GLU A 162 -8.58 6.02 -12.06
CA GLU A 162 -9.16 4.91 -11.29
C GLU A 162 -10.55 5.26 -10.74
N TYR A 163 -10.75 6.51 -10.37
CA TYR A 163 -12.05 7.05 -9.92
C TYR A 163 -12.91 7.63 -11.06
N ALA A 164 -12.73 7.18 -12.30
CA ALA A 164 -13.50 7.66 -13.45
C ALA A 164 -15.03 7.43 -13.33
N HIS A 165 -15.45 6.52 -12.46
CA HIS A 165 -16.85 6.19 -12.19
C HIS A 165 -17.59 7.25 -11.36
N ILE A 166 -16.88 8.19 -10.71
CA ILE A 166 -17.47 9.31 -9.96
C ILE A 166 -17.23 10.65 -10.67
N SER A 167 -18.12 11.63 -10.42
CA SER A 167 -18.00 12.96 -11.02
C SER A 167 -16.74 13.71 -10.52
N ASP A 168 -16.23 14.66 -11.34
CA ASP A 168 -15.10 15.49 -10.97
C ASP A 168 -15.35 16.28 -9.67
N GLU A 169 -16.57 16.74 -9.44
CA GLU A 169 -16.93 17.46 -8.23
C GLU A 169 -16.80 16.59 -6.98
N VAL A 170 -17.32 15.36 -7.02
CA VAL A 170 -17.24 14.40 -5.91
C VAL A 170 -15.79 14.00 -5.67
N PHE A 171 -15.04 13.67 -6.72
CA PHE A 171 -13.62 13.35 -6.60
C PHE A 171 -12.82 14.50 -5.99
N ARG A 172 -12.99 15.74 -6.52
CA ARG A 172 -12.30 16.94 -6.02
C ARG A 172 -12.56 17.16 -4.54
N LYS A 173 -13.82 17.00 -4.10
CA LYS A 173 -14.19 17.15 -2.67
C LYS A 173 -13.49 16.10 -1.79
N GLY A 174 -13.49 14.83 -2.19
CA GLY A 174 -12.80 13.76 -1.47
C GLY A 174 -11.29 13.99 -1.44
N ARG A 175 -10.70 14.37 -2.58
CA ARG A 175 -9.27 14.64 -2.67
C ARG A 175 -8.83 15.81 -1.79
N LEU A 176 -9.61 16.90 -1.74
CA LEU A 176 -9.38 18.02 -0.83
C LEU A 176 -9.34 17.56 0.63
N GLN A 177 -10.27 16.70 1.05
CA GLN A 177 -10.29 16.17 2.42
C GLN A 177 -9.01 15.39 2.75
N VAL A 178 -8.54 14.53 1.83
CA VAL A 178 -7.29 13.78 2.00
C VAL A 178 -6.09 14.72 2.10
N LEU A 179 -5.97 15.71 1.20
CA LEU A 179 -4.85 16.66 1.22
C LEU A 179 -4.81 17.47 2.52
N VAL A 180 -5.96 17.96 2.98
CA VAL A 180 -6.07 18.70 4.24
C VAL A 180 -5.69 17.82 5.42
N MET A 181 -6.22 16.60 5.49
CA MET A 181 -5.90 15.64 6.56
C MET A 181 -4.38 15.39 6.66
N LEU A 182 -3.72 15.14 5.51
CA LEU A 182 -2.27 14.91 5.47
C LEU A 182 -1.45 16.15 5.86
N LEU A 183 -1.91 17.35 5.51
CA LEU A 183 -1.20 18.60 5.79
C LEU A 183 -1.42 19.12 7.22
N GLU A 184 -2.58 18.87 7.84
CA GLU A 184 -2.92 19.34 9.19
C GLU A 184 -2.32 18.47 10.31
N GLY A 185 -1.90 17.23 9.99
CA GLY A 185 -1.26 16.34 10.96
C GLY A 185 0.09 16.87 11.46
N SER A 186 0.61 16.22 12.51
CA SER A 186 1.94 16.53 13.08
C SER A 186 3.11 16.25 12.11
N GLY A 187 2.83 15.66 10.97
CA GLY A 187 3.72 15.29 9.88
C GLY A 187 3.02 14.28 8.98
N VAL A 188 3.46 14.17 7.74
CA VAL A 188 2.99 13.13 6.80
C VAL A 188 3.61 11.79 7.22
N PHE A 189 4.90 11.81 7.57
CA PHE A 189 5.67 10.61 7.93
C PHE A 189 5.85 10.48 9.43
N ARG A 190 5.94 9.24 9.91
CA ARG A 190 6.00 8.87 11.33
C ARG A 190 7.39 8.44 11.76
N THR A 191 8.11 7.68 10.90
CA THR A 191 9.49 7.26 11.19
C THR A 191 10.46 8.44 11.11
N GLU A 192 11.58 8.34 11.82
CA GLU A 192 12.63 9.36 11.72
C GLU A 192 13.19 9.49 10.29
N PRO A 193 13.53 8.38 9.59
CA PRO A 193 13.99 8.46 8.20
C PRO A 193 12.92 9.03 7.26
N GLY A 194 11.65 8.63 7.38
CA GLY A 194 10.57 9.14 6.55
C GLY A 194 10.44 10.66 6.68
N ARG A 195 10.50 11.19 7.90
CA ARG A 195 10.51 12.64 8.14
C ARG A 195 11.74 13.32 7.52
N GLN A 196 12.91 12.70 7.67
CA GLN A 196 14.16 13.28 7.16
C GLN A 196 14.21 13.25 5.63
N TRP A 197 13.79 12.16 5.00
CA TRP A 197 13.97 11.98 3.56
C TRP A 197 12.82 12.55 2.73
N TRP A 198 11.59 12.51 3.22
CA TRP A 198 10.39 12.68 2.39
C TRP A 198 9.49 13.83 2.82
N GLU A 199 9.48 14.24 4.10
CA GLU A 199 8.50 15.19 4.62
C GLU A 199 8.44 16.50 3.84
N ALA A 200 9.58 17.14 3.58
CA ALA A 200 9.60 18.44 2.94
C ALA A 200 9.04 18.37 1.51
N ALA A 201 9.52 17.39 0.70
CA ALA A 201 9.08 17.21 -0.68
C ALA A 201 7.59 16.83 -0.77
N ALA A 202 7.13 15.94 0.09
CA ALA A 202 5.72 15.56 0.16
C ALA A 202 4.82 16.76 0.47
N ARG A 203 5.15 17.53 1.50
CA ARG A 203 4.36 18.74 1.85
C ARG A 203 4.34 19.77 0.75
N ASP A 204 5.44 19.95 0.02
CA ASP A 204 5.49 20.86 -1.13
C ASP A 204 4.61 20.39 -2.29
N ASN A 205 4.58 19.08 -2.55
CA ASN A 205 3.69 18.48 -3.54
C ASN A 205 2.21 18.63 -3.15
N LEU A 206 1.88 18.25 -1.91
CA LEU A 206 0.50 18.34 -1.37
C LEU A 206 -0.04 19.77 -1.39
N ARG A 207 0.77 20.78 -0.97
CA ARG A 207 0.37 22.19 -1.02
C ARG A 207 0.15 22.68 -2.45
N ALA A 208 1.01 22.25 -3.36
CA ALA A 208 0.88 22.64 -4.76
C ALA A 208 -0.36 22.02 -5.42
N GLU A 209 -0.71 20.77 -5.08
CA GLU A 209 -1.96 20.16 -5.55
C GLU A 209 -3.16 20.87 -4.92
N LEU A 210 -3.14 21.12 -3.61
CA LEU A 210 -4.22 21.82 -2.91
C LEU A 210 -4.55 23.15 -3.58
N ALA A 211 -3.53 23.95 -3.90
CA ALA A 211 -3.70 25.23 -4.60
C ALA A 211 -4.29 25.12 -6.03
N THR A 212 -4.28 23.94 -6.63
CA THR A 212 -4.93 23.71 -7.95
C THR A 212 -6.40 23.30 -7.83
N LEU A 213 -6.81 22.85 -6.63
CA LEU A 213 -8.16 22.37 -6.38
C LEU A 213 -9.07 23.42 -5.71
N GLU A 214 -8.49 24.47 -5.12
CA GLU A 214 -9.20 25.64 -4.60
C GLU A 214 -9.66 26.56 -5.73
#